data_ec641f0b3e8a378c44e8ca5c0692cbc4
#
_entry.id   ec641f0b3e8a378c44e8ca5c0692cbc4
#
_cell.length_a   1.000
_cell.length_b   1.000
_cell.length_c   1.000
_cell.angle_alpha   90.00
_cell.angle_beta   90.00
_cell.angle_gamma   90.00
#
_symmetry.space_group_name_H-M   'P 1'
#
loop_
_entity.id
_entity.type
_entity.pdbx_description
1 polymer ?
#
loop_
_entity_poly.entity_id
_entity_poly.type
_entity_poly.pdbx_seq_one_letter_code
_entity_poly.pdbx_strand_id
1 'polypeptide(L)'
;MSQDADTKTPVEPDTTPVAPAAGKTVSLKVSTLVTAVAAAVLIAALVTVTVLWQSARGDVRSHDTRAADDQHAAAVASEYAMGAANLNYADFNAWTARLKANTTPALAGKFDATSSKLQEILVPLKWTSSPTLLSSQVINRDNGLYKVNVYLNVNSTNAQNPDGVLTTVYYTVAVDPSDWKVTEVGGIDLPLPKQ
;
A
#
# COMPACT_ATOMS: atom_id res chain seq x y z
N MET A 1 -66.41 -96.99 -49.71
CA MET A 1 -66.67 -97.46 -48.33
C MET A 1 -65.79 -96.52 -47.42
N SER A 2 -66.53 -95.64 -46.83
CA SER A 2 -66.53 -95.34 -45.37
C SER A 2 -65.23 -94.84 -44.83
N GLN A 3 -65.29 -93.77 -44.35
CA GLN A 3 -65.62 -92.95 -43.17
C GLN A 3 -64.40 -92.28 -42.68
N ASP A 4 -64.48 -91.07 -42.62
CA ASP A 4 -64.82 -90.16 -41.48
C ASP A 4 -63.65 -89.93 -40.51
N ALA A 5 -63.53 -88.80 -40.26
CA ALA A 5 -63.61 -87.90 -39.08
C ALA A 5 -62.30 -87.16 -38.77
N ASP A 6 -62.46 -85.96 -38.79
CA ASP A 6 -62.53 -84.98 -37.67
C ASP A 6 -61.17 -84.36 -37.23
N THR A 7 -61.16 -83.11 -37.46
CA THR A 7 -61.06 -82.05 -36.48
C THR A 7 -59.80 -81.92 -35.67
N LYS A 8 -59.07 -80.90 -35.87
CA LYS A 8 -58.91 -79.81 -34.88
C LYS A 8 -57.73 -78.91 -35.19
N THR A 9 -58.08 -77.75 -35.55
CA THR A 9 -57.14 -76.63 -35.53
C THR A 9 -56.70 -76.28 -34.11
N PRO A 10 -55.43 -76.04 -33.85
CA PRO A 10 -55.01 -75.24 -32.75
C PRO A 10 -54.52 -73.88 -33.25
N VAL A 11 -55.00 -72.89 -32.60
CA VAL A 11 -54.70 -71.46 -32.66
C VAL A 11 -53.20 -71.23 -32.51
N GLU A 12 -52.69 -70.52 -33.45
CA GLU A 12 -51.36 -69.92 -33.40
C GLU A 12 -51.37 -68.67 -32.54
N PRO A 13 -50.49 -68.47 -31.50
CA PRO A 13 -50.36 -67.22 -30.82
C PRO A 13 -49.47 -66.26 -31.61
N ASP A 14 -50.03 -65.14 -31.97
CA ASP A 14 -49.45 -63.98 -32.53
C ASP A 14 -48.28 -63.45 -31.61
N THR A 15 -47.04 -63.66 -32.00
CA THR A 15 -45.90 -63.05 -31.36
C THR A 15 -45.40 -61.96 -32.26
N THR A 16 -45.89 -60.74 -32.05
CA THR A 16 -45.36 -59.54 -32.59
C THR A 16 -43.92 -59.36 -32.11
N PRO A 17 -42.93 -59.18 -32.97
CA PRO A 17 -41.52 -58.89 -32.56
C PRO A 17 -41.49 -57.46 -32.03
N VAL A 18 -41.20 -57.33 -30.76
CA VAL A 18 -40.77 -56.04 -30.16
C VAL A 18 -39.47 -55.59 -30.75
N ALA A 19 -39.51 -54.53 -31.53
CA ALA A 19 -38.32 -53.86 -32.06
C ALA A 19 -37.45 -53.36 -30.91
N PRO A 20 -36.14 -53.62 -30.86
CA PRO A 20 -35.26 -53.06 -29.88
C PRO A 20 -35.16 -51.54 -30.07
N ALA A 21 -35.38 -50.80 -28.99
CA ALA A 21 -35.21 -49.35 -28.93
C ALA A 21 -33.80 -49.01 -29.46
N ALA A 22 -33.77 -48.20 -30.54
CA ALA A 22 -32.54 -47.68 -31.10
C ALA A 22 -31.88 -46.73 -30.11
N GLY A 23 -30.97 -47.24 -29.31
CA GLY A 23 -30.03 -46.40 -28.55
C GLY A 23 -29.25 -45.52 -29.52
N LYS A 24 -29.42 -44.20 -29.36
CA LYS A 24 -28.63 -43.22 -30.09
C LYS A 24 -27.15 -43.38 -29.68
N THR A 25 -26.42 -44.23 -30.39
CA THR A 25 -24.96 -44.28 -30.27
C THR A 25 -24.40 -43.08 -30.98
N VAL A 26 -23.94 -42.09 -30.21
CA VAL A 26 -23.16 -40.95 -30.72
C VAL A 26 -21.78 -41.50 -31.06
N SER A 27 -21.56 -41.82 -32.33
CA SER A 27 -20.21 -42.19 -32.84
C SER A 27 -19.35 -40.91 -32.90
N LEU A 28 -18.69 -40.56 -31.82
CA LEU A 28 -17.68 -39.52 -31.78
C LEU A 28 -16.48 -40.02 -32.57
N LYS A 29 -16.22 -39.43 -33.74
CA LYS A 29 -14.99 -39.67 -34.49
C LYS A 29 -13.81 -39.26 -33.60
N VAL A 30 -12.80 -40.13 -33.48
CA VAL A 30 -11.57 -39.86 -32.67
C VAL A 30 -10.98 -38.51 -32.98
N SER A 31 -11.05 -38.06 -34.23
CA SER A 31 -10.63 -36.70 -34.68
C SER A 31 -11.38 -35.55 -33.96
N THR A 32 -12.67 -35.70 -33.69
CA THR A 32 -13.46 -34.70 -33.01
C THR A 32 -13.10 -34.61 -31.52
N LEU A 33 -12.74 -35.74 -30.93
CA LEU A 33 -12.31 -35.81 -29.53
C LEU A 33 -10.92 -35.19 -29.34
N VAL A 34 -10.00 -35.44 -30.27
CA VAL A 34 -8.67 -34.82 -30.23
C VAL A 34 -8.75 -33.29 -30.41
N THR A 35 -9.58 -32.81 -31.35
CA THR A 35 -9.80 -31.34 -31.51
C THR A 35 -10.46 -30.71 -30.31
N ALA A 36 -11.40 -31.35 -29.66
CA ALA A 36 -12.04 -30.83 -28.44
C ALA A 36 -11.03 -30.75 -27.27
N VAL A 37 -10.18 -31.78 -27.11
CA VAL A 37 -9.13 -31.74 -26.06
C VAL A 37 -8.09 -30.67 -26.37
N ALA A 38 -7.65 -30.53 -27.61
CA ALA A 38 -6.70 -29.47 -28.00
C ALA A 38 -7.27 -28.07 -27.77
N ALA A 39 -8.56 -27.86 -28.11
CA ALA A 39 -9.25 -26.60 -27.83
C ALA A 39 -9.37 -26.31 -26.33
N ALA A 40 -9.68 -27.32 -25.51
CA ALA A 40 -9.75 -27.17 -24.05
C ALA A 40 -8.39 -26.82 -23.44
N VAL A 41 -7.31 -27.45 -23.91
CA VAL A 41 -5.94 -27.13 -23.47
C VAL A 41 -5.54 -25.71 -23.85
N LEU A 42 -5.87 -25.26 -25.06
CA LEU A 42 -5.60 -23.89 -25.52
C LEU A 42 -6.40 -22.86 -24.68
N ILE A 43 -7.66 -23.13 -24.37
CA ILE A 43 -8.47 -22.25 -23.54
C ILE A 43 -7.90 -22.19 -22.11
N ALA A 44 -7.52 -23.34 -21.54
CA ALA A 44 -6.89 -23.40 -20.24
C ALA A 44 -5.57 -22.61 -20.21
N ALA A 45 -4.72 -22.74 -21.23
CA ALA A 45 -3.49 -21.99 -21.37
C ALA A 45 -3.74 -20.48 -21.48
N LEU A 46 -4.73 -20.06 -22.29
CA LEU A 46 -5.14 -18.66 -22.43
C LEU A 46 -5.65 -18.07 -21.10
N VAL A 47 -6.47 -18.80 -20.37
CA VAL A 47 -6.96 -18.37 -19.04
C VAL A 47 -5.81 -18.24 -18.07
N THR A 48 -4.89 -19.21 -18.04
CA THR A 48 -3.71 -19.16 -17.16
C THR A 48 -2.83 -17.94 -17.47
N VAL A 49 -2.53 -17.70 -18.75
CA VAL A 49 -1.75 -16.52 -19.17
C VAL A 49 -2.46 -15.21 -18.79
N THR A 50 -3.78 -15.15 -18.98
CA THR A 50 -4.55 -13.94 -18.65
C THR A 50 -4.54 -13.67 -17.15
N VAL A 51 -4.69 -14.69 -16.31
CA VAL A 51 -4.64 -14.57 -14.84
C VAL A 51 -3.25 -14.15 -14.39
N LEU A 52 -2.20 -14.76 -14.90
CA LEU A 52 -0.81 -14.39 -14.59
C LEU A 52 -0.50 -12.95 -15.03
N TRP A 53 -1.02 -12.53 -16.17
CA TRP A 53 -0.80 -11.16 -16.66
C TRP A 53 -1.56 -10.11 -15.82
N GLN A 54 -2.77 -10.44 -15.36
CA GLN A 54 -3.53 -9.57 -14.45
C GLN A 54 -2.89 -9.48 -13.07
N SER A 55 -2.38 -10.58 -12.51
CA SER A 55 -1.68 -10.55 -11.22
C SER A 55 -0.38 -9.74 -11.32
N ALA A 56 0.42 -9.94 -12.35
CA ALA A 56 1.64 -9.16 -12.57
C ALA A 56 1.38 -7.64 -12.71
N ARG A 57 0.28 -7.26 -13.37
CA ARG A 57 -0.13 -5.84 -13.46
C ARG A 57 -0.62 -5.28 -12.13
N GLY A 58 -1.27 -6.10 -11.30
CA GLY A 58 -1.69 -5.73 -9.96
C GLY A 58 -0.48 -5.43 -9.06
N ASP A 59 0.54 -6.26 -9.12
CA ASP A 59 1.77 -6.07 -8.34
C ASP A 59 2.53 -4.79 -8.75
N VAL A 60 2.69 -4.54 -10.05
CA VAL A 60 3.33 -3.29 -10.54
C VAL A 60 2.57 -2.07 -10.05
N ARG A 61 1.25 -2.02 -10.18
CA ARG A 61 0.45 -0.89 -9.71
C ARG A 61 0.55 -0.69 -8.20
N SER A 62 0.58 -1.76 -7.43
CA SER A 62 0.72 -1.67 -5.97
C SER A 62 2.11 -1.15 -5.57
N HIS A 63 3.16 -1.50 -6.30
CA HIS A 63 4.50 -0.96 -6.12
C HIS A 63 4.57 0.51 -6.49
N ASP A 64 3.99 0.92 -7.62
CA ASP A 64 3.97 2.32 -8.06
C ASP A 64 3.19 3.21 -7.07
N THR A 65 2.05 2.75 -6.58
CA THR A 65 1.26 3.48 -5.57
C THR A 65 2.05 3.62 -4.27
N ARG A 66 2.68 2.54 -3.79
CA ARG A 66 3.52 2.59 -2.58
C ARG A 66 4.71 3.53 -2.72
N ALA A 67 5.36 3.52 -3.89
CA ALA A 67 6.47 4.43 -4.16
C ALA A 67 6.02 5.90 -4.20
N ALA A 68 4.85 6.18 -4.77
CA ALA A 68 4.25 7.50 -4.77
C ALA A 68 3.89 7.97 -3.34
N ASP A 69 3.29 7.09 -2.54
CA ASP A 69 2.95 7.38 -1.15
C ASP A 69 4.21 7.64 -0.30
N ASP A 70 5.28 6.84 -0.51
CA ASP A 70 6.57 7.06 0.16
C ASP A 70 7.18 8.41 -0.20
N GLN A 71 7.13 8.79 -1.47
CA GLN A 71 7.61 10.08 -1.93
C GLN A 71 6.79 11.23 -1.31
N HIS A 72 5.48 11.06 -1.24
CA HIS A 72 4.61 12.06 -0.63
C HIS A 72 4.86 12.19 0.87
N ALA A 73 4.95 11.08 1.60
CA ALA A 73 5.31 11.08 3.02
C ALA A 73 6.67 11.73 3.28
N ALA A 74 7.67 11.42 2.45
CA ALA A 74 8.99 12.02 2.54
C ALA A 74 8.96 13.54 2.26
N ALA A 75 8.14 13.99 1.31
CA ALA A 75 7.97 15.41 1.01
C ALA A 75 7.32 16.16 2.18
N VAL A 76 6.21 15.65 2.74
CA VAL A 76 5.53 16.22 3.90
C VAL A 76 6.46 16.31 5.11
N ALA A 77 7.18 15.22 5.40
CA ALA A 77 8.12 15.18 6.52
C ALA A 77 9.29 16.15 6.32
N SER A 78 9.80 16.29 5.09
CA SER A 78 10.89 17.22 4.77
C SER A 78 10.46 18.66 4.92
N GLU A 79 9.30 19.03 4.40
CA GLU A 79 8.74 20.37 4.54
C GLU A 79 8.54 20.72 6.02
N TYR A 80 7.98 19.79 6.79
CA TYR A 80 7.82 19.95 8.22
C TYR A 80 9.15 20.16 8.94
N ALA A 81 10.12 19.27 8.73
CA ALA A 81 11.43 19.33 9.39
C ALA A 81 12.22 20.61 9.02
N MET A 82 12.15 21.02 7.75
CA MET A 82 12.70 22.29 7.29
C MET A 82 12.04 23.49 8.00
N GLY A 83 10.72 23.49 8.11
CA GLY A 83 9.97 24.51 8.83
C GLY A 83 10.31 24.54 10.32
N ALA A 84 10.45 23.38 10.95
CA ALA A 84 10.81 23.26 12.36
C ALA A 84 12.23 23.74 12.65
N ALA A 85 13.18 23.41 11.78
CA ALA A 85 14.56 23.83 11.91
C ALA A 85 14.82 25.30 11.48
N ASN A 86 13.88 25.94 10.80
CA ASN A 86 14.00 27.32 10.35
C ASN A 86 13.40 28.29 11.39
N LEU A 87 14.17 28.61 12.41
CA LEU A 87 13.77 29.48 13.50
C LEU A 87 14.40 30.86 13.40
N ASN A 88 13.63 31.90 13.67
CA ASN A 88 14.07 33.24 13.91
C ASN A 88 13.47 33.76 15.20
N TYR A 89 14.29 34.12 16.18
CA TYR A 89 13.83 34.63 17.47
C TYR A 89 12.93 35.86 17.35
N ALA A 90 13.14 36.69 16.33
CA ALA A 90 12.35 37.91 16.11
C ALA A 90 10.92 37.62 15.66
N ASP A 91 10.67 36.40 15.13
CA ASP A 91 9.38 35.97 14.60
C ASP A 91 8.95 34.62 15.18
N PHE A 92 9.15 34.46 16.48
CA PHE A 92 8.89 33.21 17.21
C PHE A 92 7.43 32.74 17.07
N ASN A 93 6.48 33.67 17.11
CA ASN A 93 5.05 33.33 16.97
C ASN A 93 4.70 32.77 15.59
N ALA A 94 5.25 33.34 14.54
CA ALA A 94 5.05 32.81 13.18
C ALA A 94 5.71 31.44 13.00
N TRP A 95 6.88 31.22 13.61
CA TRP A 95 7.51 29.91 13.66
C TRP A 95 6.62 28.87 14.34
N THR A 96 6.08 29.17 15.53
CA THR A 96 5.17 28.27 16.25
C THR A 96 3.88 28.01 15.46
N ALA A 97 3.33 29.01 14.76
CA ALA A 97 2.17 28.84 13.89
C ALA A 97 2.47 27.87 12.72
N ARG A 98 3.64 27.99 12.08
CA ARG A 98 4.06 27.06 11.02
C ARG A 98 4.20 25.64 11.52
N LEU A 99 4.77 25.43 12.72
CA LEU A 99 4.88 24.08 13.33
C LEU A 99 3.53 23.42 13.54
N LYS A 100 2.48 24.18 13.79
CA LYS A 100 1.13 23.65 14.03
C LYS A 100 0.30 23.48 12.76
N ALA A 101 0.65 24.13 11.67
CA ALA A 101 -0.18 24.23 10.48
C ALA A 101 -0.50 22.87 9.83
N ASN A 102 0.45 21.94 9.83
CA ASN A 102 0.30 20.62 9.22
C ASN A 102 0.48 19.50 10.24
N THR A 103 -0.05 19.66 11.44
CA THR A 103 0.02 18.67 12.52
C THR A 103 -1.36 18.25 13.00
N THR A 104 -1.42 17.09 13.63
CA THR A 104 -2.63 16.67 14.34
C THR A 104 -2.90 17.59 15.54
N PRO A 105 -4.18 17.72 15.98
CA PRO A 105 -4.52 18.53 17.16
C PRO A 105 -3.75 18.12 18.42
N ALA A 106 -3.46 16.82 18.56
CA ALA A 106 -2.70 16.29 19.69
C ALA A 106 -1.25 16.79 19.70
N LEU A 107 -0.60 16.82 18.53
CA LEU A 107 0.77 17.33 18.40
C LEU A 107 0.79 18.86 18.54
N ALA A 108 -0.17 19.56 17.94
CA ALA A 108 -0.33 21.02 18.10
C ALA A 108 -0.46 21.43 19.57
N GLY A 109 -1.25 20.69 20.36
CA GLY A 109 -1.40 20.91 21.79
C GLY A 109 -0.10 20.73 22.59
N LYS A 110 0.77 19.79 22.19
CA LYS A 110 2.10 19.64 22.80
C LYS A 110 2.99 20.86 22.54
N PHE A 111 2.92 21.44 21.34
CA PHE A 111 3.65 22.67 21.01
C PHE A 111 3.11 23.87 21.82
N ASP A 112 1.80 24.00 21.95
CA ASP A 112 1.21 25.07 22.77
C ASP A 112 1.66 25.00 24.24
N ALA A 113 1.74 23.79 24.80
CA ALA A 113 2.20 23.57 26.16
C ALA A 113 3.69 23.87 26.38
N THR A 114 4.51 23.80 25.35
CA THR A 114 5.98 23.97 25.44
C THR A 114 6.49 25.30 24.88
N SER A 115 5.71 25.97 24.02
CA SER A 115 6.11 27.17 23.29
C SER A 115 6.59 28.30 24.19
N SER A 116 5.92 28.57 25.31
CA SER A 116 6.30 29.65 26.25
C SER A 116 7.72 29.41 26.82
N LYS A 117 8.02 28.19 27.23
CA LYS A 117 9.35 27.84 27.77
C LYS A 117 10.44 27.95 26.71
N LEU A 118 10.15 27.54 25.46
CA LEU A 118 11.07 27.70 24.36
C LEU A 118 11.31 29.16 24.04
N GLN A 119 10.28 30.01 24.07
CA GLN A 119 10.39 31.45 23.86
C GLN A 119 11.27 32.12 24.90
N GLU A 120 11.11 31.78 26.19
CA GLU A 120 11.94 32.27 27.28
C GLU A 120 13.43 32.01 27.11
N ILE A 121 13.78 30.95 26.40
CA ILE A 121 15.18 30.55 26.14
C ILE A 121 15.68 31.14 24.83
N LEU A 122 14.93 30.95 23.75
CA LEU A 122 15.41 31.23 22.39
C LEU A 122 15.42 32.73 22.07
N VAL A 123 14.48 33.51 22.60
CA VAL A 123 14.40 34.95 22.33
C VAL A 123 15.53 35.73 22.97
N PRO A 124 15.88 35.56 24.27
CA PRO A 124 17.03 36.23 24.87
C PRO A 124 18.35 35.82 24.25
N LEU A 125 18.48 34.55 23.83
CA LEU A 125 19.67 34.07 23.09
C LEU A 125 19.78 34.65 21.67
N LYS A 126 18.73 35.30 21.16
CA LYS A 126 18.65 35.76 19.77
C LYS A 126 18.91 34.60 18.77
N TRP A 127 18.31 33.43 19.08
CA TRP A 127 18.55 32.22 18.28
C TRP A 127 17.98 32.38 16.88
N THR A 128 18.81 32.12 15.87
CA THR A 128 18.40 32.01 14.48
C THR A 128 19.00 30.74 13.89
N SER A 129 18.22 30.02 13.10
CA SER A 129 18.68 28.81 12.42
C SER A 129 18.13 28.73 11.00
N SER A 130 18.99 28.24 10.09
CA SER A 130 18.68 28.07 8.66
C SER A 130 19.03 26.65 8.25
N PRO A 131 18.04 25.83 7.91
CA PRO A 131 18.26 24.46 7.48
C PRO A 131 18.50 24.33 5.99
N THR A 132 19.24 23.29 5.62
CA THR A 132 19.38 22.79 4.25
C THR A 132 19.08 21.30 4.26
N LEU A 133 18.16 20.84 3.41
CA LEU A 133 17.82 19.43 3.30
C LEU A 133 18.98 18.64 2.69
N LEU A 134 19.39 17.57 3.35
CA LEU A 134 20.36 16.61 2.83
C LEU A 134 19.65 15.42 2.19
N SER A 135 18.75 14.81 2.92
CA SER A 135 17.96 13.66 2.44
C SER A 135 16.74 13.40 3.32
N SER A 136 15.79 12.70 2.75
CA SER A 136 14.65 12.14 3.49
C SER A 136 14.37 10.73 3.03
N GLN A 137 14.00 9.85 3.97
CA GLN A 137 13.75 8.44 3.68
C GLN A 137 12.66 7.88 4.59
N VAL A 138 11.69 7.21 4.00
CA VAL A 138 10.75 6.38 4.76
C VAL A 138 11.50 5.17 5.30
N ILE A 139 11.57 5.05 6.63
CA ILE A 139 12.29 3.97 7.32
C ILE A 139 11.37 2.85 7.76
N ASN A 140 10.11 3.16 8.00
CA ASN A 140 9.12 2.19 8.46
C ASN A 140 7.70 2.67 8.16
N ARG A 141 6.77 1.69 8.06
CA ARG A 141 5.33 1.89 8.02
C ARG A 141 4.73 1.08 9.17
N ASP A 142 4.59 1.72 10.31
CA ASP A 142 4.16 1.09 11.56
C ASP A 142 2.82 1.66 12.01
N ASN A 143 1.89 0.79 12.40
CA ASN A 143 0.54 1.17 12.82
C ASN A 143 -0.23 2.05 11.83
N GLY A 144 0.02 1.88 10.52
CA GLY A 144 -0.59 2.69 9.47
C GLY A 144 0.04 4.07 9.26
N LEU A 145 1.10 4.41 9.98
CA LEU A 145 1.82 5.67 9.86
C LEU A 145 3.12 5.48 9.07
N TYR A 146 3.51 6.48 8.30
CA TYR A 146 4.82 6.55 7.69
C TYR A 146 5.82 7.18 8.67
N LYS A 147 6.89 6.45 9.02
CA LYS A 147 8.02 7.02 9.75
C LYS A 147 9.12 7.41 8.77
N VAL A 148 9.45 8.68 8.77
CA VAL A 148 10.40 9.28 7.84
C VAL A 148 11.55 9.89 8.62
N ASN A 149 12.79 9.51 8.29
CA ASN A 149 13.97 10.22 8.75
C ASN A 149 14.32 11.33 7.75
N VAL A 150 14.45 12.55 8.26
CA VAL A 150 14.84 13.73 7.50
C VAL A 150 16.18 14.23 8.04
N TYR A 151 17.19 14.29 7.20
CA TYR A 151 18.53 14.74 7.54
C TYR A 151 18.74 16.17 7.02
N LEU A 152 19.17 17.07 7.91
CA LEU A 152 19.37 18.47 7.63
C LEU A 152 20.76 18.91 8.06
N ASN A 153 21.37 19.82 7.27
CA ASN A 153 22.40 20.70 7.77
C ASN A 153 21.73 21.98 8.28
N VAL A 154 22.02 22.36 9.51
CA VAL A 154 21.46 23.55 10.14
C VAL A 154 22.60 24.47 10.52
N ASN A 155 22.60 25.66 9.94
CA ASN A 155 23.47 26.73 10.38
C ASN A 155 22.75 27.57 11.45
N SER A 156 23.25 27.56 12.67
CA SER A 156 22.64 28.25 13.81
C SER A 156 23.54 29.38 14.31
N THR A 157 22.93 30.54 14.56
CA THR A 157 23.61 31.70 15.20
C THR A 157 22.86 32.06 16.49
N ASN A 158 23.58 32.65 17.42
CA ASN A 158 23.00 33.21 18.66
C ASN A 158 23.86 34.36 19.19
N ALA A 159 23.42 35.03 20.26
CA ALA A 159 24.13 36.15 20.85
C ALA A 159 25.56 35.81 21.34
N GLN A 160 25.82 34.54 21.65
CA GLN A 160 27.14 34.06 22.13
C GLN A 160 28.03 33.61 20.99
N ASN A 161 27.42 33.16 19.86
CA ASN A 161 28.11 32.65 18.68
C ASN A 161 27.51 33.27 17.41
N PRO A 162 27.86 34.53 17.09
CA PRO A 162 27.32 35.25 15.95
C PRO A 162 27.86 34.74 14.61
N ASP A 163 29.04 34.10 14.59
CA ASP A 163 29.66 33.54 13.38
C ASP A 163 28.91 32.28 12.88
N GLY A 164 28.12 31.69 13.75
CA GLY A 164 27.32 30.53 13.43
C GLY A 164 28.04 29.20 13.60
N VAL A 165 27.25 28.17 13.76
CA VAL A 165 27.70 26.76 13.83
C VAL A 165 26.88 25.94 12.85
N LEU A 166 27.55 25.23 11.96
CA LEU A 166 26.93 24.26 11.08
C LEU A 166 26.86 22.88 11.79
N THR A 167 25.66 22.34 11.94
CA THR A 167 25.43 21.06 12.58
C THR A 167 24.53 20.19 11.70
N THR A 168 24.88 18.91 11.55
CA THR A 168 23.98 17.95 10.92
C THR A 168 23.05 17.35 11.97
N VAL A 169 21.75 17.46 11.74
CA VAL A 169 20.70 16.92 12.60
C VAL A 169 19.79 16.02 11.80
N TYR A 170 19.05 15.14 12.46
CA TYR A 170 17.96 14.42 11.84
C TYR A 170 16.69 14.51 12.67
N TYR A 171 15.57 14.45 11.98
CA TYR A 171 14.24 14.38 12.56
C TYR A 171 13.61 13.06 12.13
N THR A 172 12.96 12.38 13.07
CA THR A 172 12.05 11.27 12.74
C THR A 172 10.64 11.81 12.82
N VAL A 173 9.96 11.86 11.68
CA VAL A 173 8.63 12.43 11.53
C VAL A 173 7.65 11.31 11.21
N ALA A 174 6.57 11.19 11.98
CA ALA A 174 5.48 10.29 11.70
C ALA A 174 4.36 11.04 10.95
N VAL A 175 3.95 10.50 9.81
CA VAL A 175 2.93 11.09 8.91
C VAL A 175 1.77 10.12 8.76
N ASP A 176 0.54 10.60 8.94
CA ASP A 176 -0.69 9.83 8.73
C ASP A 176 -1.10 9.89 7.24
N PRO A 177 -1.20 8.76 6.54
CA PRO A 177 -1.61 8.75 5.14
C PRO A 177 -3.07 9.13 4.89
N SER A 178 -3.91 9.18 5.92
CA SER A 178 -5.33 9.49 5.76
C SER A 178 -5.59 10.96 5.45
N ASP A 179 -4.79 11.86 6.02
CA ASP A 179 -4.89 13.31 5.85
C ASP A 179 -3.52 14.00 5.67
N TRP A 180 -2.45 13.21 5.56
CA TRP A 180 -1.07 13.66 5.36
C TRP A 180 -0.56 14.63 6.42
N LYS A 181 -1.08 14.52 7.65
CA LYS A 181 -0.64 15.32 8.78
C LYS A 181 0.46 14.66 9.57
N VAL A 182 1.31 15.49 10.14
CA VAL A 182 2.33 15.07 11.09
C VAL A 182 1.68 14.76 12.43
N THR A 183 1.87 13.53 12.89
CA THR A 183 1.30 13.01 14.14
C THR A 183 2.30 13.02 15.29
N GLU A 184 3.57 12.84 14.96
CA GLU A 184 4.65 12.77 15.94
C GLU A 184 5.96 13.24 15.32
N VAL A 185 6.78 13.88 16.14
CA VAL A 185 8.13 14.28 15.79
C VAL A 185 9.06 13.84 16.91
N GLY A 186 10.02 12.99 16.54
CA GLY A 186 11.15 12.61 17.37
C GLY A 186 12.40 13.35 16.90
N GLY A 187 13.27 13.71 17.82
CA GLY A 187 14.61 14.16 17.54
C GLY A 187 15.58 13.27 18.28
N ILE A 188 16.76 13.10 17.71
CA ILE A 188 17.96 12.45 18.24
C ILE A 188 17.73 11.63 19.52
N ASP A 189 17.38 10.37 19.37
CA ASP A 189 17.66 9.36 20.38
C ASP A 189 19.19 9.10 20.33
N LEU A 190 19.96 10.02 20.88
CA LEU A 190 21.32 9.70 21.25
C LEU A 190 21.22 8.71 22.43
N PRO A 191 21.70 7.47 22.27
CA PRO A 191 21.82 6.60 23.40
C PRO A 191 22.78 7.30 24.39
N LEU A 192 22.20 7.82 25.45
CA LEU A 192 23.03 8.35 26.56
C LEU A 192 23.93 7.21 27.02
N PRO A 193 25.24 7.42 27.16
CA PRO A 193 26.12 6.41 27.72
C PRO A 193 25.57 6.05 29.10
N LYS A 194 25.24 4.78 29.28
CA LYS A 194 24.87 4.24 30.59
C LYS A 194 26.08 4.48 31.52
N GLN A 195 25.87 5.32 32.52
CA GLN A 195 26.80 5.47 33.64
C GLN A 195 26.80 4.18 34.49
#